data_0976275ddeb80dd1fd8d50602e0970ec
#
_entry.id   0976275ddeb80dd1fd8d50602e0970ec
#
_cell.length_a   1.000
_cell.length_b   1.000
_cell.length_c   1.000
_cell.angle_alpha   90.00
_cell.angle_beta   90.00
_cell.angle_gamma   90.00
#
_symmetry.space_group_name_H-M   'P 1'
#
loop_
_entity.id
_entity.type
_entity.pdbx_description
1 polymer ?
#
loop_
_entity_poly.entity_id
_entity_poly.type
_entity_poly.pdbx_seq_one_letter_code
_entity_poly.pdbx_strand_id
1 'polypeptide(L)'
;MRTERTARFEEAVRQLGGGTVEARMGAARTLVILADEWLADTVVTEHERHHQVQTIIDALCESIRSPFSLAYRAELWADEPTGDLQ
;
A
#
# COMPACT_ATOMS: atom_id res chain seq x y z
N MET A 1 10.60 12.86 14.56
CA MET A 1 9.34 12.90 15.12
C MET A 1 8.28 12.70 14.09
N ARG A 2 7.24 13.55 14.10
CA ARG A 2 6.20 13.42 13.09
C ARG A 2 6.76 13.51 11.69
N THR A 3 7.73 14.42 11.53
CA THR A 3 8.33 14.61 10.22
C THR A 3 8.98 13.33 9.72
N GLU A 4 9.61 12.60 10.62
CA GLU A 4 10.27 11.37 10.23
C GLU A 4 9.27 10.34 9.75
N ARG A 5 8.15 10.19 10.48
CA ARG A 5 7.14 9.24 10.06
C ARG A 5 6.52 9.64 8.74
N THR A 6 6.31 10.94 8.55
CA THR A 6 5.76 11.42 7.29
C THR A 6 6.71 11.12 6.14
N ALA A 7 8.00 11.35 6.33
CA ALA A 7 8.97 11.06 5.28
C ALA A 7 9.01 9.58 4.95
N ARG A 8 8.95 8.73 5.97
CA ARG A 8 8.94 7.29 5.75
C ARG A 8 7.67 6.86 5.02
N PHE A 9 6.55 7.48 5.35
CA PHE A 9 5.30 7.17 4.68
C PHE A 9 5.38 7.56 3.21
N GLU A 10 5.85 8.75 2.93
CA GLU A 10 5.93 9.21 1.56
C GLU A 10 6.87 8.37 0.73
N GLU A 11 7.99 7.97 1.30
CA GLU A 11 8.93 7.13 0.59
C GLU A 11 8.31 5.75 0.32
N ALA A 12 7.62 5.20 1.31
CA ALA A 12 7.00 3.89 1.14
C ALA A 12 5.90 3.94 0.07
N VAL A 13 5.11 5.01 0.07
CA VAL A 13 4.07 5.14 -0.95
C VAL A 13 4.68 5.24 -2.33
N ARG A 14 5.78 5.96 -2.45
CA ARG A 14 6.47 6.06 -3.74
C ARG A 14 6.94 4.69 -4.18
N GLN A 15 7.47 3.90 -3.28
CA GLN A 15 7.96 2.57 -3.64
C GLN A 15 6.84 1.60 -3.92
N LEU A 16 5.67 1.81 -3.34
CA LEU A 16 4.52 0.98 -3.67
C LEU A 16 4.18 1.10 -5.15
N GLY A 17 4.36 2.29 -5.70
CA GLY A 17 4.12 2.48 -7.11
C GLY A 17 5.32 2.16 -7.98
N GLY A 18 6.38 1.67 -7.37
CA GLY A 18 7.60 1.42 -8.09
C GLY A 18 7.58 0.11 -8.84
N GLY A 19 8.73 -0.24 -9.34
CA GLY A 19 8.82 -1.25 -10.35
C GLY A 19 8.83 -2.68 -9.88
N THR A 20 9.59 -3.04 -8.86
CA THR A 20 9.79 -4.44 -8.59
C THR A 20 8.84 -4.93 -7.50
N VAL A 21 8.58 -6.22 -7.54
CA VAL A 21 7.75 -6.86 -6.53
C VAL A 21 8.40 -6.73 -5.16
N GLU A 22 9.73 -6.91 -5.09
CA GLU A 22 10.41 -6.80 -3.81
C GLU A 22 10.29 -5.41 -3.24
N ALA A 23 10.43 -4.39 -4.08
CA ALA A 23 10.32 -3.02 -3.58
C ALA A 23 8.91 -2.77 -3.04
N ARG A 24 7.92 -3.26 -3.74
CA ARG A 24 6.54 -3.06 -3.30
C ARG A 24 6.23 -3.82 -2.02
N MET A 25 6.74 -5.04 -1.91
CA MET A 25 6.53 -5.81 -0.69
C MET A 25 7.22 -5.16 0.49
N GLY A 26 8.44 -4.67 0.27
CA GLY A 26 9.15 -3.97 1.32
C GLY A 26 8.43 -2.72 1.75
N ALA A 27 7.88 -1.97 0.79
CA ALA A 27 7.13 -0.77 1.11
C ALA A 27 5.87 -1.09 1.89
N ALA A 28 5.17 -2.15 1.50
CA ALA A 28 3.97 -2.55 2.23
C ALA A 28 4.31 -2.91 3.67
N ARG A 29 5.42 -3.61 3.85
CA ARG A 29 5.85 -3.96 5.21
C ARG A 29 6.18 -2.72 6.01
N THR A 30 6.85 -1.76 5.39
CA THR A 30 7.16 -0.50 6.06
C THR A 30 5.89 0.20 6.51
N LEU A 31 4.87 0.19 5.67
CA LEU A 31 3.61 0.84 6.02
C LEU A 31 2.93 0.14 7.19
N VAL A 32 3.00 -1.18 7.24
CA VAL A 32 2.42 -1.91 8.37
C VAL A 32 3.16 -1.55 9.65
N ILE A 33 4.48 -1.46 9.58
CA ILE A 33 5.26 -1.09 10.76
C ILE A 33 4.91 0.31 11.20
N LEU A 34 4.72 1.23 10.25
CA LEU A 34 4.33 2.58 10.59
C LEU A 34 2.97 2.61 11.28
N ALA A 35 2.03 1.81 10.80
CA ALA A 35 0.72 1.75 11.43
C ALA A 35 0.86 1.27 12.86
N ASP A 36 1.69 0.27 13.09
CA ASP A 36 1.94 -0.22 14.44
C ASP A 36 2.53 0.86 15.32
N GLU A 37 3.46 1.65 14.77
CA GLU A 37 4.06 2.72 15.55
C GLU A 37 3.02 3.76 15.94
N TRP A 38 2.12 4.10 15.03
CA TRP A 38 1.07 5.04 15.35
C TRP A 38 0.14 4.49 16.42
N LEU A 39 -0.21 3.22 16.30
CA LEU A 39 -1.10 2.61 17.28
C LEU A 39 -0.48 2.56 18.67
N ALA A 40 0.83 2.41 18.74
CA ALA A 40 1.52 2.33 20.02
C ALA A 40 1.84 3.69 20.60
N ASP A 41 1.67 4.76 19.83
CA ASP A 41 2.05 6.10 20.26
C ASP A 41 0.95 6.68 21.13
N THR A 42 1.20 6.76 22.42
CA THR A 42 0.20 7.27 23.34
C THR A 42 0.26 8.79 23.51
N VAL A 43 1.23 9.43 22.85
CA VAL A 43 1.35 10.88 22.94
C VAL A 43 0.37 11.59 22.02
N VAL A 44 0.15 11.00 20.83
CA VAL A 44 -0.78 11.61 19.89
C VAL A 44 -2.21 11.34 20.34
N THR A 45 -3.13 12.18 19.91
CA THR A 45 -4.53 11.98 20.25
C THR A 45 -5.07 10.74 19.55
N GLU A 46 -6.16 10.23 20.07
CA GLU A 46 -6.81 9.10 19.45
C GLU A 46 -7.28 9.44 18.04
N HIS A 47 -7.76 10.65 17.87
CA HIS A 47 -8.21 11.09 16.55
C HIS A 47 -7.06 11.10 15.56
N GLU A 48 -5.92 11.64 15.96
CA GLU A 48 -4.76 11.68 15.09
C GLU A 48 -4.27 10.29 14.78
N ARG A 49 -4.22 9.43 15.77
CA ARG A 49 -3.78 8.05 15.58
C ARG A 49 -4.66 7.34 14.59
N HIS A 50 -5.97 7.47 14.78
CA HIS A 50 -6.92 6.83 13.88
C HIS A 50 -6.77 7.36 12.46
N HIS A 51 -6.60 8.67 12.32
CA HIS A 51 -6.45 9.28 11.00
C HIS A 51 -5.21 8.76 10.29
N GLN A 52 -4.10 8.66 11.01
CA GLN A 52 -2.86 8.21 10.38
C GLN A 52 -2.94 6.74 9.98
N VAL A 53 -3.51 5.91 10.84
CA VAL A 53 -3.65 4.50 10.52
C VAL A 53 -4.57 4.34 9.31
N GLN A 54 -5.65 5.09 9.27
CA GLN A 54 -6.57 5.00 8.15
C GLN A 54 -5.89 5.43 6.85
N THR A 55 -5.07 6.46 6.91
CA THR A 55 -4.33 6.92 5.75
C THR A 55 -3.40 5.81 5.23
N ILE A 56 -2.75 5.11 6.13
CA ILE A 56 -1.86 4.02 5.74
C ILE A 56 -2.66 2.88 5.12
N ILE A 57 -3.78 2.54 5.71
CA ILE A 57 -4.63 1.49 5.16
C ILE A 57 -5.11 1.87 3.77
N ASP A 58 -5.49 3.12 3.59
CA ASP A 58 -5.96 3.57 2.29
C ASP A 58 -4.85 3.45 1.25
N ALA A 59 -3.62 3.78 1.62
CA ALA A 59 -2.50 3.67 0.69
C ALA A 59 -2.27 2.21 0.29
N LEU A 60 -2.36 1.31 1.25
CA LEU A 60 -2.18 -0.11 0.97
C LEU A 60 -3.29 -0.62 0.06
N CYS A 61 -4.51 -0.24 0.35
CA CYS A 61 -5.64 -0.67 -0.47
C CYS A 61 -5.54 -0.12 -1.88
N GLU A 62 -5.12 1.12 -2.00
CA GLU A 62 -4.97 1.72 -3.31
C GLU A 62 -3.89 0.98 -4.11
N SER A 63 -2.80 0.64 -3.45
CA SER A 63 -1.72 -0.08 -4.10
C SER A 63 -2.18 -1.43 -4.62
N ILE A 64 -2.95 -2.14 -3.82
CA ILE A 64 -3.44 -3.43 -4.24
C ILE A 64 -4.43 -3.29 -5.39
N ARG A 65 -5.34 -2.34 -5.26
CA ARG A 65 -6.41 -2.24 -6.22
C ARG A 65 -5.92 -1.74 -7.57
N SER A 66 -5.03 -0.77 -7.57
CA SER A 66 -4.66 -0.13 -8.82
C SER A 66 -3.71 -0.97 -9.65
N PRO A 67 -2.52 -1.35 -9.16
CA PRO A 67 -1.62 -2.14 -10.00
C PRO A 67 -2.01 -3.60 -10.11
N PHE A 68 -2.42 -4.23 -9.03
CA PHE A 68 -2.69 -5.66 -9.08
C PHE A 68 -3.97 -5.96 -9.84
N SER A 69 -4.96 -5.10 -9.73
CA SER A 69 -6.18 -5.33 -10.46
C SER A 69 -5.92 -5.32 -11.96
N LEU A 70 -5.13 -4.37 -12.40
CA LEU A 70 -4.84 -4.29 -13.83
C LEU A 70 -4.04 -5.49 -14.30
N ALA A 71 -3.03 -5.87 -13.53
CA ALA A 71 -2.21 -7.01 -13.90
C ALA A 71 -3.04 -8.30 -13.89
N TYR A 72 -3.87 -8.43 -12.87
CA TYR A 72 -4.70 -9.62 -12.76
C TYR A 72 -5.67 -9.71 -13.91
N ARG A 73 -6.28 -8.61 -14.27
CA ARG A 73 -7.20 -8.61 -15.39
C ARG A 73 -6.50 -8.94 -16.68
N ALA A 74 -5.31 -8.41 -16.87
CA ALA A 74 -4.55 -8.68 -18.08
C ALA A 74 -4.27 -10.17 -18.19
N GLU A 75 -3.90 -10.78 -17.08
CA GLU A 75 -3.63 -12.21 -17.09
C GLU A 75 -4.87 -13.02 -17.35
N LEU A 76 -5.97 -12.63 -16.75
CA LEU A 76 -7.22 -13.32 -16.97
C LEU A 76 -7.62 -13.25 -18.43
N TRP A 77 -7.45 -12.10 -19.04
CA TRP A 77 -7.85 -11.95 -20.43
C TRP A 77 -6.93 -12.70 -21.36
N ALA A 78 -5.66 -12.79 -21.00
CA ALA A 78 -4.72 -13.54 -21.80
C ALA A 78 -5.04 -15.02 -21.75
N ASP A 79 -5.46 -15.48 -20.60
CA ASP A 79 -5.82 -16.90 -20.45
C ASP A 79 -7.16 -17.22 -21.02
N GLU A 80 -8.02 -16.24 -21.17
CA GLU A 80 -9.32 -16.52 -21.69
C GLU A 80 -9.21 -17.05 -23.04
N PRO A 81 -9.77 -18.15 -23.21
CA PRO A 81 -9.69 -18.75 -24.54
C PRO A 81 -10.45 -17.91 -25.43
N THR A 82 -10.06 -17.27 -25.79
CA THR A 82 -10.71 -16.48 -26.49
C THR A 82 -11.15 -16.93 -27.60
N GLY A 83 -11.04 -17.31 -27.42
CA GLY A 83 -11.44 -17.63 -27.92
C GLY A 83 -11.94 -18.20 -27.94
N ASP A 84 -11.75 -18.33 -27.65
CA ASP A 84 -12.20 -18.93 -27.66
C ASP A 84 -13.06 -18.78 -28.02
N LEU A 85 -13.06 -18.50 -28.53
CA LEU A 85 -13.64 -18.46 -28.89
C LEU A 85 -13.92 -18.76 -29.46
N GLN A 86 -13.70 -18.94 -29.57
CA GLN A 86 -13.85 -19.36 -29.99
C GLN A 86 -13.96 -19.82 -30.19
#